data_b4a90ba02d390e602fe6455632cc8d38
#
_entry.id   b4a90ba02d390e602fe6455632cc8d38
#
_cell.length_a   1.000
_cell.length_b   1.000
_cell.length_c   1.000
_cell.angle_alpha   90.00
_cell.angle_beta   90.00
_cell.angle_gamma   90.00
#
_symmetry.space_group_name_H-M   'P 1'
#
loop_
_entity.id
_entity.type
_entity.pdbx_description
1 polymer ?
#
loop_
_entity_poly.entity_id
_entity_poly.type
_entity_poly.pdbx_seq_one_letter_code
_entity_poly.pdbx_strand_id
1 'polypeptide(L)'
;MFNADVPEEDIVGAIQRLTDKYMHEDFSFQLNKSAGGYQFLTKPAYQASIGIMLKQQSKKRLSTSAMETLSIIAYKQPVSKTEVETIRGVNCDYAVQKLLEKGLVEIQGKGETVGRPLIYGTSPKFMEYFGISELSELPTPKDFSQEVNTIGESPENQ
;
A
#
# COMPACT_ATOMS: atom_id res chain seq x y z
N MET A 1 30.48 -1.47 2.75
CA MET A 1 29.92 -2.23 1.61
C MET A 1 30.31 -3.66 1.82
N PHE A 2 29.44 -4.51 2.30
CA PHE A 2 29.69 -5.94 2.42
C PHE A 2 29.21 -6.57 1.12
N ASN A 3 30.13 -6.78 0.19
CA ASN A 3 29.88 -7.60 -0.99
C ASN A 3 30.32 -9.02 -0.62
N ALA A 4 29.50 -9.72 0.14
CA ALA A 4 29.62 -11.16 0.26
C ALA A 4 28.82 -11.75 -0.90
N ASP A 5 29.48 -12.43 -1.84
CA ASP A 5 28.84 -13.29 -2.83
C ASP A 5 28.22 -14.49 -2.08
N VAL A 6 27.08 -14.24 -1.45
CA VAL A 6 26.28 -15.29 -0.81
C VAL A 6 25.40 -15.89 -1.89
N PRO A 7 25.44 -17.20 -2.15
CA PRO A 7 24.56 -17.85 -3.10
C PRO A 7 23.08 -17.57 -2.78
N GLU A 8 22.28 -17.35 -3.80
CA GLU A 8 20.85 -17.08 -3.64
C GLU A 8 20.13 -18.18 -2.86
N GLU A 9 20.53 -19.43 -3.08
CA GLU A 9 19.98 -20.60 -2.38
C GLU A 9 20.19 -20.52 -0.86
N ASP A 10 21.34 -20.03 -0.41
CA ASP A 10 21.64 -19.87 1.01
C ASP A 10 20.77 -18.77 1.64
N ILE A 11 20.51 -17.69 0.89
CA ILE A 11 19.62 -16.59 1.32
C ILE A 11 18.19 -17.10 1.44
N VAL A 12 17.68 -17.79 0.42
CA VAL A 12 16.33 -18.38 0.42
C VAL A 12 16.19 -19.39 1.56
N GLY A 13 17.18 -20.26 1.75
CA GLY A 13 17.21 -21.22 2.86
C GLY A 13 17.23 -20.55 4.24
N ALA A 14 17.95 -19.44 4.38
CA ALA A 14 17.95 -18.65 5.63
C ALA A 14 16.58 -18.00 5.91
N ILE A 15 15.95 -17.44 4.89
CA ILE A 15 14.62 -16.83 4.97
C ILE A 15 13.59 -17.88 5.40
N GLN A 16 13.63 -19.07 4.80
CA GLN A 16 12.71 -20.15 5.16
C GLN A 16 12.88 -20.55 6.64
N ARG A 17 14.10 -20.76 7.10
CA ARG A 17 14.38 -21.07 8.52
C ARG A 17 13.89 -19.98 9.46
N LEU A 18 14.04 -18.70 9.09
CA LEU A 18 13.53 -17.59 9.89
C LEU A 18 11.99 -17.56 9.88
N THR A 19 11.37 -17.81 8.75
CA THR A 19 9.90 -17.87 8.62
C THR A 19 9.36 -18.96 9.54
N ASP A 20 9.89 -20.17 9.47
CA ASP A 20 9.46 -21.30 10.29
C ASP A 20 9.67 -21.02 11.79
N LYS A 21 10.82 -20.46 12.17
CA LYS A 21 11.12 -20.09 13.55
C LYS A 21 10.10 -19.11 14.11
N TYR A 22 9.82 -18.02 13.38
CA TYR A 22 8.95 -16.95 13.88
C TYR A 22 7.45 -17.21 13.66
N MET A 23 7.10 -18.30 12.96
CA MET A 23 5.73 -18.79 12.90
C MET A 23 5.24 -19.39 14.22
N HIS A 24 6.17 -19.84 15.08
CA HIS A 24 5.84 -20.43 16.39
C HIS A 24 5.09 -19.44 17.29
N GLU A 25 4.18 -19.94 18.14
CA GLU A 25 3.30 -19.13 18.98
C GLU A 25 4.03 -18.29 20.02
N ASP A 26 5.23 -18.68 20.43
CA ASP A 26 6.06 -17.94 21.39
C ASP A 26 6.50 -16.55 20.89
N PHE A 27 6.39 -16.30 19.59
CA PHE A 27 6.76 -15.01 19.00
C PHE A 27 5.55 -14.17 18.67
N SER A 28 5.59 -12.89 19.03
CA SER A 28 4.54 -11.90 18.72
C SER A 28 4.61 -11.30 17.31
N PHE A 29 5.68 -11.62 16.57
CA PHE A 29 5.93 -11.13 15.21
C PHE A 29 6.31 -12.30 14.30
N GLN A 30 6.19 -12.06 12.99
CA GLN A 30 6.49 -13.03 11.93
C GLN A 30 7.18 -12.34 10.77
N LEU A 31 7.84 -13.12 9.91
CA LEU A 31 8.47 -12.63 8.70
C LEU A 31 7.46 -12.66 7.55
N ASN A 32 7.22 -11.49 6.94
CA ASN A 32 6.29 -11.36 5.81
C ASN A 32 7.03 -10.86 4.58
N LYS A 33 6.66 -11.37 3.41
CA LYS A 33 7.10 -10.83 2.13
C LYS A 33 6.24 -9.59 1.81
N SER A 34 6.89 -8.47 1.51
CA SER A 34 6.23 -7.21 1.15
C SER A 34 7.18 -6.32 0.36
N ALA A 35 6.68 -5.55 -0.59
CA ALA A 35 7.44 -4.60 -1.40
C ALA A 35 8.69 -5.20 -2.07
N GLY A 36 8.59 -6.46 -2.55
CA GLY A 36 9.70 -7.16 -3.19
C GLY A 36 10.80 -7.64 -2.23
N GLY A 37 10.61 -7.51 -0.91
CA GLY A 37 11.55 -7.94 0.13
C GLY A 37 10.85 -8.66 1.28
N TYR A 38 11.55 -8.75 2.41
CA TYR A 38 11.03 -9.36 3.63
C TYR A 38 11.12 -8.39 4.80
N GLN A 39 10.09 -8.39 5.65
CA GLN A 39 10.05 -7.55 6.85
C GLN A 39 9.39 -8.31 8.01
N PHE A 40 9.80 -7.96 9.23
CA PHE A 40 9.13 -8.44 10.42
C PHE A 40 7.89 -7.60 10.70
N LEU A 41 6.74 -8.27 10.79
CA LEU A 41 5.48 -7.66 11.19
C LEU A 41 4.91 -8.39 12.39
N THR A 42 4.15 -7.69 13.22
CA THR A 42 3.40 -8.31 14.32
C THR A 42 2.33 -9.24 13.76
N LYS A 43 2.12 -10.36 14.43
CA LYS A 43 1.10 -11.33 14.03
C LYS A 43 -0.31 -10.72 14.12
N PRO A 44 -1.25 -11.15 13.25
CA PRO A 44 -2.64 -10.65 13.24
C PRO A 44 -3.34 -10.72 14.61
N ALA A 45 -3.00 -11.70 15.44
CA ALA A 45 -3.55 -11.85 16.79
C ALA A 45 -3.34 -10.60 17.68
N TYR A 46 -2.31 -9.81 17.43
CA TYR A 46 -2.01 -8.59 18.20
C TYR A 46 -2.58 -7.31 17.59
N GLN A 47 -3.30 -7.40 16.45
CA GLN A 47 -3.80 -6.25 15.70
C GLN A 47 -4.69 -5.33 16.54
N ALA A 48 -5.53 -5.89 17.40
CA ALA A 48 -6.43 -5.11 18.27
C ALA A 48 -5.62 -4.26 19.28
N SER A 49 -4.63 -4.87 19.96
CA SER A 49 -3.80 -4.18 20.95
C SER A 49 -2.94 -3.09 20.33
N ILE A 50 -2.34 -3.39 19.16
CA ILE A 50 -1.54 -2.42 18.39
C ILE A 50 -2.42 -1.29 17.87
N GLY A 51 -3.64 -1.60 17.42
CA GLY A 51 -4.62 -0.61 16.97
C GLY A 51 -4.96 0.43 18.05
N ILE A 52 -5.07 0.00 19.32
CA ILE A 52 -5.28 0.92 20.45
C ILE A 52 -4.08 1.84 20.65
N MET A 53 -2.86 1.28 20.60
CA MET A 53 -1.61 2.05 20.74
C MET A 53 -1.42 3.04 19.59
N LEU A 54 -1.73 2.65 18.35
CA LEU A 54 -1.60 3.49 17.16
C LEU A 54 -2.70 4.56 17.06
N LYS A 55 -3.88 4.35 17.64
CA LYS A 55 -4.93 5.40 17.73
C LYS A 55 -4.44 6.64 18.49
N GLN A 56 -3.54 6.48 19.45
CA GLN A 56 -2.91 7.60 20.15
C GLN A 56 -1.90 8.37 19.26
N GLN A 57 -1.42 7.77 18.17
CA GLN A 57 -0.51 8.39 17.21
C GLN A 57 -1.20 8.93 15.95
N SER A 58 -2.50 9.17 15.99
CA SER A 58 -3.39 9.41 14.81
C SER A 58 -3.07 10.64 13.93
N LYS A 59 -2.00 11.39 14.23
CA LYS A 59 -1.55 12.54 13.41
C LYS A 59 -0.96 12.18 12.02
N LYS A 60 -0.90 10.90 11.66
CA LYS A 60 -0.23 10.44 10.42
C LYS A 60 -1.17 9.92 9.32
N ARG A 61 -2.48 9.93 9.53
CA ARG A 61 -3.42 9.43 8.50
C ARG A 61 -3.46 10.38 7.29
N LEU A 62 -3.67 9.80 6.11
CA LEU A 62 -4.01 10.57 4.91
C LEU A 62 -5.43 11.14 5.07
N SER A 63 -5.63 12.38 4.60
CA SER A 63 -6.98 12.92 4.46
C SER A 63 -7.73 12.18 3.35
N THR A 64 -9.06 12.23 3.35
CA THR A 64 -9.89 11.65 2.29
C THR A 64 -9.45 12.15 0.92
N SER A 65 -9.24 13.46 0.77
CA SER A 65 -8.75 14.06 -0.48
C SER A 65 -7.39 13.51 -0.93
N ALA A 66 -6.45 13.31 0.00
CA ALA A 66 -5.15 12.71 -0.32
C ALA A 66 -5.27 11.23 -0.69
N MET A 67 -6.18 10.49 -0.03
CA MET A 67 -6.43 9.08 -0.35
C MET A 67 -7.06 8.92 -1.73
N GLU A 68 -8.05 9.73 -2.09
CA GLU A 68 -8.66 9.74 -3.41
C GLU A 68 -7.63 10.03 -4.51
N THR A 69 -6.79 11.07 -4.29
CA THR A 69 -5.72 11.42 -5.22
C THR A 69 -4.71 10.28 -5.38
N LEU A 70 -4.31 9.67 -4.27
CA LEU A 70 -3.39 8.53 -4.26
C LEU A 70 -3.96 7.32 -5.02
N SER A 71 -5.25 7.03 -4.82
CA SER A 71 -5.93 5.94 -5.53
C SER A 71 -5.92 6.17 -7.04
N ILE A 72 -6.24 7.38 -7.50
CA ILE A 72 -6.20 7.68 -8.94
C ILE A 72 -4.79 7.47 -9.49
N ILE A 73 -3.77 7.98 -8.80
CA ILE A 73 -2.38 7.78 -9.23
C ILE A 73 -2.05 6.29 -9.28
N ALA A 74 -2.38 5.52 -8.26
CA ALA A 74 -2.06 4.09 -8.18
C ALA A 74 -2.69 3.27 -9.32
N TYR A 75 -3.95 3.56 -9.69
CA TYR A 75 -4.65 2.82 -10.75
C TYR A 75 -4.43 3.36 -12.18
N LYS A 76 -3.97 4.62 -12.32
CA LYS A 76 -3.84 5.29 -13.63
C LYS A 76 -2.40 5.57 -14.03
N GLN A 77 -1.42 5.32 -13.15
CA GLN A 77 -0.02 5.57 -13.45
C GLN A 77 0.46 4.84 -14.73
N PRO A 78 1.33 5.47 -15.50
CA PRO A 78 1.91 6.82 -15.33
C PRO A 78 0.90 7.92 -15.66
N VAL A 79 0.74 8.93 -14.79
CA VAL A 79 -0.32 9.95 -14.90
C VAL A 79 0.19 11.35 -14.57
N SER A 80 -0.28 12.37 -15.28
CA SER A 80 0.01 13.78 -14.97
C SER A 80 -0.96 14.33 -13.92
N LYS A 81 -0.55 15.43 -13.26
CA LYS A 81 -1.44 16.13 -12.30
C LYS A 81 -2.73 16.58 -12.97
N THR A 82 -2.67 17.11 -14.18
CA THR A 82 -3.85 17.59 -14.93
C THR A 82 -4.86 16.47 -15.17
N GLU A 83 -4.39 15.27 -15.50
CA GLU A 83 -5.29 14.11 -15.67
C GLU A 83 -5.93 13.71 -14.33
N VAL A 84 -5.17 13.73 -13.24
CA VAL A 84 -5.71 13.47 -11.89
C VAL A 84 -6.78 14.51 -11.53
N GLU A 85 -6.54 15.79 -11.79
CA GLU A 85 -7.50 16.89 -11.56
C GLU A 85 -8.75 16.73 -12.42
N THR A 86 -8.59 16.30 -13.68
CA THR A 86 -9.73 16.02 -14.57
C THR A 86 -10.64 14.92 -14.00
N ILE A 87 -10.05 13.86 -13.48
CA ILE A 87 -10.81 12.75 -12.86
C ILE A 87 -11.47 13.18 -11.56
N ARG A 88 -10.78 13.97 -10.74
CA ARG A 88 -11.31 14.44 -9.46
C ARG A 88 -12.30 15.59 -9.57
N GLY A 89 -12.26 16.36 -10.64
CA GLY A 89 -13.05 17.58 -10.84
C GLY A 89 -12.60 18.76 -9.94
N VAL A 90 -11.48 18.66 -9.23
CA VAL A 90 -10.95 19.69 -8.32
C VAL A 90 -9.42 19.76 -8.39
N ASN A 91 -8.86 20.91 -7.96
CA ASN A 91 -7.42 21.08 -7.86
C ASN A 91 -6.80 20.08 -6.86
N CYS A 92 -5.68 19.50 -7.24
CA CYS A 92 -4.98 18.47 -6.49
C CYS A 92 -3.58 18.88 -6.00
N ASP A 93 -3.15 20.11 -6.19
CA ASP A 93 -1.79 20.57 -5.85
C ASP A 93 -1.38 20.17 -4.43
N TYR A 94 -2.21 20.53 -3.44
CA TYR A 94 -1.93 20.23 -2.05
C TYR A 94 -1.87 18.73 -1.76
N ALA A 95 -2.79 17.96 -2.34
CA ALA A 95 -2.84 16.51 -2.13
C ALA A 95 -1.61 15.83 -2.73
N VAL A 96 -1.25 16.17 -3.97
CA VAL A 96 -0.06 15.63 -4.66
C VAL A 96 1.22 16.01 -3.89
N GLN A 97 1.36 17.27 -3.46
CA GLN A 97 2.51 17.69 -2.67
C GLN A 97 2.62 16.90 -1.37
N LYS A 98 1.51 16.69 -0.64
CA LYS A 98 1.51 15.89 0.59
C LYS A 98 1.85 14.42 0.36
N LEU A 99 1.46 13.85 -0.76
CA LEU A 99 1.82 12.48 -1.14
C LEU A 99 3.30 12.35 -1.48
N LEU A 100 3.88 13.34 -2.17
CA LEU A 100 5.33 13.43 -2.42
C LEU A 100 6.12 13.59 -1.11
N GLU A 101 5.70 14.51 -0.21
CA GLU A 101 6.34 14.71 1.10
C GLU A 101 6.32 13.43 1.96
N LYS A 102 5.23 12.65 1.88
CA LYS A 102 5.13 11.36 2.56
C LYS A 102 5.92 10.25 1.85
N GLY A 103 6.36 10.49 0.63
CA GLY A 103 7.07 9.54 -0.21
C GLY A 103 6.20 8.40 -0.70
N LEU A 104 4.88 8.55 -0.79
CA LEU A 104 3.96 7.54 -1.31
C LEU A 104 3.82 7.62 -2.84
N VAL A 105 4.11 8.80 -3.39
CA VAL A 105 4.12 9.09 -4.83
C VAL A 105 5.49 9.64 -5.19
N GLU A 106 5.95 9.35 -6.39
CA GLU A 106 7.20 9.87 -6.95
C GLU A 106 6.99 10.42 -8.36
N ILE A 107 7.91 11.27 -8.80
CA ILE A 107 7.95 11.79 -10.17
C ILE A 107 8.75 10.81 -11.01
N GLN A 108 8.08 10.16 -11.96
CA GLN A 108 8.69 9.17 -12.88
C GLN A 108 9.32 9.82 -14.11
N GLY A 109 9.03 11.09 -14.37
CA GLY A 109 9.58 11.82 -15.52
C GLY A 109 8.73 13.00 -15.95
N LYS A 110 8.88 13.38 -17.22
CA LYS A 110 8.09 14.42 -17.89
C LYS A 110 7.37 13.82 -19.08
N GLY A 111 6.11 14.18 -19.26
CA GLY A 111 5.31 13.78 -20.41
C GLY A 111 5.82 14.41 -21.71
N GLU A 112 5.41 13.81 -22.83
CA GLU A 112 5.76 14.28 -24.17
C GLU A 112 4.77 15.32 -24.72
N THR A 113 3.65 15.54 -24.02
CA THR A 113 2.62 16.50 -24.40
C THR A 113 3.07 17.95 -24.22
N VAL A 114 2.34 18.89 -24.85
CA VAL A 114 2.61 20.33 -24.75
C VAL A 114 2.68 20.75 -23.27
N GLY A 115 3.72 21.50 -22.91
CA GLY A 115 4.00 21.90 -21.54
C GLY A 115 4.83 20.90 -20.74
N ARG A 116 5.12 19.70 -21.28
CA ARG A 116 5.94 18.64 -20.65
C ARG A 116 5.62 18.45 -19.17
N PRO A 117 4.37 18.08 -18.83
CA PRO A 117 3.93 17.96 -17.45
C PRO A 117 4.72 16.89 -16.71
N LEU A 118 4.86 17.04 -15.40
CA LEU A 118 5.41 16.00 -14.54
C LEU A 118 4.47 14.79 -14.52
N ILE A 119 5.06 13.61 -14.61
CA ILE A 119 4.37 12.33 -14.59
C ILE A 119 4.63 11.67 -13.23
N TYR A 120 3.56 11.22 -12.61
CA TYR A 120 3.55 10.64 -11.27
C TYR A 120 3.27 9.15 -11.31
N GLY A 121 3.83 8.45 -10.35
CA GLY A 121 3.55 7.06 -10.06
C GLY A 121 3.72 6.77 -8.58
N THR A 122 3.40 5.55 -8.17
CA THR A 122 3.61 5.09 -6.81
C THR A 122 5.07 4.76 -6.56
N SER A 123 5.52 4.98 -5.34
CA SER A 123 6.88 4.67 -4.88
C SER A 123 6.95 3.27 -4.23
N PRO A 124 8.15 2.73 -3.97
CA PRO A 124 8.30 1.52 -3.16
C PRO A 124 7.67 1.64 -1.77
N LYS A 125 7.68 2.83 -1.17
CA LYS A 125 7.05 3.10 0.13
C LYS A 125 5.52 3.00 0.10
N PHE A 126 4.90 3.20 -1.06
CA PHE A 126 3.47 2.92 -1.26
C PHE A 126 3.19 1.43 -1.03
N MET A 127 4.00 0.56 -1.61
CA MET A 127 3.86 -0.89 -1.44
C MET A 127 3.99 -1.30 0.03
N GLU A 128 5.00 -0.75 0.73
CA GLU A 128 5.17 -0.97 2.17
C GLU A 128 3.97 -0.48 2.99
N TYR A 129 3.45 0.71 2.65
CA TYR A 129 2.33 1.33 3.37
C TYR A 129 1.04 0.51 3.28
N PHE A 130 0.78 -0.10 2.13
CA PHE A 130 -0.40 -0.93 1.89
C PHE A 130 -0.13 -2.43 2.13
N GLY A 131 1.11 -2.84 2.37
CA GLY A 131 1.48 -4.23 2.63
C GLY A 131 1.36 -5.13 1.40
N ILE A 132 1.51 -4.57 0.20
CA ILE A 132 1.46 -5.28 -1.07
C ILE A 132 2.86 -5.42 -1.68
N SER A 133 3.06 -6.42 -2.52
CA SER A 133 4.33 -6.65 -3.23
C SER A 133 4.29 -6.12 -4.66
N GLU A 134 3.11 -6.09 -5.26
CA GLU A 134 2.87 -5.67 -6.64
C GLU A 134 1.57 -4.86 -6.74
N LEU A 135 1.49 -3.99 -7.74
CA LEU A 135 0.29 -3.18 -8.02
C LEU A 135 -0.91 -4.05 -8.42
N SER A 136 -0.68 -5.23 -8.96
CA SER A 136 -1.70 -6.21 -9.29
C SER A 136 -2.49 -6.72 -8.09
N GLU A 137 -1.94 -6.60 -6.88
CA GLU A 137 -2.60 -6.95 -5.62
C GLU A 137 -3.60 -5.88 -5.14
N LEU A 138 -3.67 -4.73 -5.83
CA LEU A 138 -4.67 -3.72 -5.54
C LEU A 138 -6.08 -4.25 -5.88
N PRO A 139 -7.07 -4.04 -5.00
CA PRO A 139 -8.42 -4.53 -5.23
C PRO A 139 -9.02 -3.94 -6.50
N THR A 140 -9.70 -4.76 -7.28
CA THR A 140 -10.40 -4.32 -8.49
C THR A 140 -11.85 -3.92 -8.18
N PRO A 141 -12.54 -3.12 -9.03
CA PRO A 141 -13.94 -2.81 -8.82
C PRO A 141 -14.85 -4.05 -8.71
N LYS A 142 -14.45 -5.19 -9.26
CA LYS A 142 -15.18 -6.46 -9.16
C LYS A 142 -15.12 -7.05 -7.75
N ASP A 143 -14.03 -6.83 -7.02
CA ASP A 143 -13.84 -7.35 -5.67
C ASP A 143 -14.82 -6.69 -4.68
N PHE A 144 -15.23 -5.45 -4.95
CA PHE A 144 -16.24 -4.73 -4.16
C PHE A 144 -17.70 -5.08 -4.51
N SER A 145 -17.92 -5.74 -5.65
CA SER A 145 -19.28 -6.10 -6.10
C SER A 145 -19.82 -7.33 -5.39
N GLN A 146 -18.99 -8.11 -4.71
CA GLN A 146 -19.37 -9.35 -4.03
C GLN A 146 -19.82 -9.13 -2.57
N GLU A 147 -19.61 -7.96 -1.98
CA GLU A 147 -19.98 -7.68 -0.58
C GLU A 147 -21.33 -6.96 -0.41
N VAL A 148 -22.02 -6.62 -1.49
CA VAL A 148 -23.31 -5.91 -1.43
C VAL A 148 -24.45 -6.89 -1.62
N ASN A 149 -24.78 -7.72 -0.62
CA ASN A 149 -26.14 -8.30 -0.48
C ASN A 149 -26.35 -9.16 0.77
N THR A 150 -25.76 -8.79 1.92
CA THR A 150 -26.07 -9.51 3.18
C THR A 150 -26.67 -8.61 4.27
N ILE A 151 -27.14 -7.43 3.92
CA ILE A 151 -27.90 -6.55 4.84
C ILE A 151 -29.29 -6.33 4.24
N GLY A 152 -30.23 -7.23 4.54
CA GLY A 152 -31.63 -7.01 4.17
C GLY A 152 -32.55 -8.22 4.10
N GLU A 153 -32.15 -9.40 4.52
CA GLU A 153 -33.10 -10.49 4.72
C GLU A 153 -33.41 -10.65 6.21
N SER A 154 -34.46 -9.96 6.64
CA SER A 154 -35.15 -10.30 7.88
C SER A 154 -35.80 -11.67 7.69
N PRO A 155 -35.69 -12.62 8.63
CA PRO A 155 -36.47 -13.87 8.56
C PRO A 155 -37.93 -13.52 8.84
N GLU A 156 -38.74 -13.46 7.80
CA GLU A 156 -40.19 -13.55 7.95
C GLU A 156 -40.56 -14.98 8.36
N ASN A 157 -41.24 -15.00 9.47
CA ASN A 157 -42.04 -16.05 10.09
C ASN A 157 -42.48 -17.24 9.21
N GLN A 158 -42.22 -18.43 9.69
CA GLN A 158 -43.21 -19.53 9.75
C GLN A 158 -43.11 -20.21 11.11
#